data_2f6d01f280b031049cb74a2422eccbcb
#
_entry.id   2f6d01f280b031049cb74a2422eccbcb
#
_cell.length_a   1.000
_cell.length_b   1.000
_cell.length_c   1.000
_cell.angle_alpha   90.00
_cell.angle_beta   90.00
_cell.angle_gamma   90.00
#
_symmetry.space_group_name_H-M   'P 1'
#
loop_
_entity.id
_entity.type
_entity.pdbx_description
1 polymer ?
#
loop_
_entity_poly.entity_id
_entity_poly.type
_entity_poly.pdbx_seq_one_letter_code
_entity_poly.pdbx_strand_id
1 'polypeptide(L)'
;QETMKIRKMTVIAAIAVAGIINASCGNKQQQANSEGATTEVVASGAMEIDSLLANAGELAGQEVTIEGVCTHICKHGGRKIFLMGSDDTQTIRVEGGSVGKFDQKCVNSIVRVTGDLKEQRIDEAYLQNWEAQLKAKAAEQHGEGEAGCSTEKKARGETANTPEARIADFRAKIADRKAKTGKDYLSFYFVEASSYEIQ
;
A
#
# COMPACT_ATOMS: atom_id res chain seq x y z
N GLN A 1 -15.97 -10.36 53.17
CA GLN A 1 -16.36 -11.77 53.27
C GLN A 1 -17.11 -12.13 51.99
N GLU A 2 -16.53 -12.79 51.08
CA GLU A 2 -16.55 -14.21 50.85
C GLU A 2 -15.51 -14.61 49.83
N THR A 3 -14.72 -15.55 50.22
CA THR A 3 -13.78 -16.34 49.46
C THR A 3 -14.49 -17.45 48.73
N MET A 4 -14.15 -17.73 47.47
CA MET A 4 -14.31 -19.10 46.90
C MET A 4 -13.50 -19.21 45.59
N LYS A 5 -12.48 -19.94 45.74
CA LYS A 5 -12.16 -21.36 45.44
C LYS A 5 -11.69 -21.59 44.00
N ILE A 6 -10.42 -21.80 43.98
CA ILE A 6 -9.62 -22.48 42.96
C ILE A 6 -10.17 -23.86 42.64
N ARG A 7 -10.33 -24.21 41.38
CA ARG A 7 -10.35 -25.60 40.92
C ARG A 7 -9.31 -25.83 39.82
N LYS A 8 -8.22 -26.43 40.29
CA LYS A 8 -7.26 -27.14 39.45
C LYS A 8 -7.95 -28.41 38.91
N MET A 9 -7.84 -28.67 37.62
CA MET A 9 -8.04 -30.01 37.08
C MET A 9 -6.90 -30.30 36.10
N THR A 10 -6.01 -31.11 36.62
CA THR A 10 -4.95 -31.80 35.90
C THR A 10 -5.56 -33.03 35.22
N VAL A 11 -5.36 -33.22 33.96
CA VAL A 11 -5.49 -34.54 33.33
C VAL A 11 -4.28 -34.76 32.43
N ILE A 12 -3.47 -35.70 32.85
CA ILE A 12 -2.36 -36.31 32.12
C ILE A 12 -2.95 -37.50 31.33
N ALA A 13 -2.66 -37.59 30.06
CA ALA A 13 -2.71 -38.88 29.37
C ALA A 13 -1.64 -38.91 28.28
N ALA A 14 -0.58 -39.65 28.56
CA ALA A 14 0.42 -40.09 27.63
C ALA A 14 -0.09 -41.35 26.89
N ILE A 15 0.03 -41.38 25.58
CA ILE A 15 0.03 -42.63 24.81
C ILE A 15 1.10 -42.53 23.74
N ALA A 16 2.12 -43.36 23.90
CA ALA A 16 3.13 -43.66 22.89
C ALA A 16 2.69 -44.94 22.14
N VAL A 17 2.77 -44.96 20.82
CA VAL A 17 2.91 -46.21 20.03
C VAL A 17 3.66 -45.91 18.71
N ALA A 18 4.80 -46.42 18.64
CA ALA A 18 5.61 -47.11 17.63
C ALA A 18 5.14 -47.18 16.17
N GLY A 19 6.04 -46.77 15.30
CA GLY A 19 6.65 -47.33 14.12
C GLY A 19 5.83 -48.13 13.11
N ILE A 20 6.03 -47.79 11.82
CA ILE A 20 6.28 -48.76 10.74
C ILE A 20 6.95 -48.05 9.58
N ILE A 21 8.13 -48.54 9.22
CA ILE A 21 8.88 -48.26 7.99
C ILE A 21 8.24 -49.09 6.88
N ASN A 22 7.94 -48.47 5.72
CA ASN A 22 7.79 -49.22 4.48
C ASN A 22 8.47 -48.46 3.34
N ALA A 23 9.63 -48.96 2.96
CA ALA A 23 10.26 -48.72 1.69
C ALA A 23 9.57 -49.60 0.63
N SER A 24 9.12 -49.04 -0.49
CA SER A 24 8.87 -49.79 -1.71
C SER A 24 9.12 -48.90 -2.92
N CYS A 25 10.13 -49.27 -3.68
CA CYS A 25 10.38 -48.85 -5.06
C CYS A 25 9.39 -49.54 -6.00
N GLY A 26 8.95 -48.83 -7.06
CA GLY A 26 8.30 -49.51 -8.19
C GLY A 26 7.44 -48.61 -9.08
N ASN A 27 8.05 -47.99 -10.02
CA ASN A 27 7.80 -47.85 -11.48
C ASN A 27 6.38 -47.73 -12.06
N LYS A 28 6.22 -46.63 -12.88
CA LYS A 28 5.38 -46.44 -14.09
C LYS A 28 3.85 -46.63 -14.02
N GLN A 29 3.07 -45.61 -14.28
CA GLN A 29 2.45 -45.37 -15.61
C GLN A 29 1.55 -44.12 -15.57
N GLN A 30 1.60 -43.40 -16.68
CA GLN A 30 0.79 -42.25 -17.09
C GLN A 30 -0.72 -42.44 -16.87
N GLN A 31 -1.37 -41.39 -16.37
CA GLN A 31 -2.62 -40.97 -16.99
C GLN A 31 -2.86 -39.50 -16.69
N ALA A 32 -3.02 -38.76 -17.79
CA ALA A 32 -3.40 -37.37 -17.80
C ALA A 32 -4.79 -37.19 -17.17
N ASN A 33 -4.95 -36.20 -16.34
CA ASN A 33 -6.16 -35.38 -16.40
C ASN A 33 -5.89 -33.98 -15.87
N SER A 34 -6.30 -33.08 -16.67
CA SER A 34 -6.32 -31.64 -16.66
C SER A 34 -6.76 -30.98 -15.35
N GLU A 35 -6.26 -29.72 -15.25
CA GLU A 35 -6.88 -28.56 -14.66
C GLU A 35 -6.66 -28.34 -13.17
N GLY A 36 -5.84 -27.38 -12.97
CA GLY A 36 -5.57 -26.68 -11.73
C GLY A 36 -4.19 -26.05 -11.80
N ALA A 37 -4.00 -25.09 -12.71
CA ALA A 37 -2.83 -24.22 -12.62
C ALA A 37 -2.97 -23.37 -11.34
N THR A 38 -2.69 -24.02 -10.21
CA THR A 38 -2.25 -23.29 -9.04
C THR A 38 -0.86 -22.79 -9.40
N THR A 39 -0.78 -21.58 -9.89
CA THR A 39 0.48 -20.84 -9.92
C THR A 39 0.95 -20.85 -8.47
N GLU A 40 1.93 -21.69 -8.15
CA GLU A 40 2.72 -21.55 -6.95
C GLU A 40 3.40 -20.18 -7.10
N VAL A 41 2.78 -19.17 -6.52
CA VAL A 41 3.43 -17.89 -6.22
C VAL A 41 4.53 -18.27 -5.25
N VAL A 42 5.74 -18.45 -5.75
CA VAL A 42 6.95 -18.48 -4.93
C VAL A 42 6.84 -17.27 -4.04
N ALA A 43 6.67 -17.50 -2.74
CA ALA A 43 6.52 -16.43 -1.76
C ALA A 43 7.80 -15.58 -1.81
N SER A 44 7.75 -14.50 -2.54
CA SER A 44 8.88 -13.59 -2.78
C SER A 44 9.27 -12.79 -1.53
N GLY A 45 8.60 -13.01 -0.41
CA GLY A 45 8.74 -12.20 0.80
C GLY A 45 8.22 -10.76 0.66
N ALA A 46 7.73 -10.38 -0.52
CA ALA A 46 7.12 -9.08 -0.76
C ALA A 46 5.62 -9.12 -0.42
N MET A 47 5.13 -8.04 0.17
CA MET A 47 3.72 -7.84 0.48
C MET A 47 2.97 -7.34 -0.76
N GLU A 48 1.79 -7.85 -1.02
CA GLU A 48 0.91 -7.33 -2.05
C GLU A 48 0.36 -5.94 -1.67
N ILE A 49 0.07 -5.12 -2.67
CA ILE A 49 -0.39 -3.74 -2.47
C ILE A 49 -1.68 -3.68 -1.66
N ASP A 50 -2.63 -4.59 -1.92
CA ASP A 50 -3.90 -4.66 -1.18
C ASP A 50 -3.68 -4.90 0.31
N SER A 51 -2.78 -5.83 0.64
CA SER A 51 -2.41 -6.14 2.02
C SER A 51 -1.72 -4.96 2.71
N LEU A 52 -0.83 -4.26 1.98
CA LEU A 52 -0.19 -3.05 2.48
C LEU A 52 -1.24 -1.97 2.80
N LEU A 53 -2.14 -1.69 1.86
CA LEU A 53 -3.16 -0.64 2.02
C LEU A 53 -4.13 -0.94 3.17
N ALA A 54 -4.52 -2.21 3.34
CA ALA A 54 -5.37 -2.64 4.44
C ALA A 54 -4.73 -2.42 5.82
N ASN A 55 -3.40 -2.53 5.92
CA ASN A 55 -2.64 -2.44 7.17
C ASN A 55 -1.77 -1.17 7.27
N ALA A 56 -1.94 -0.20 6.35
CA ALA A 56 -1.04 0.93 6.22
C ALA A 56 -0.92 1.79 7.48
N GLY A 57 -2.01 1.89 8.27
CA GLY A 57 -1.99 2.63 9.53
C GLY A 57 -1.08 2.02 10.60
N GLU A 58 -0.95 0.70 10.61
CA GLU A 58 -0.11 -0.04 11.56
C GLU A 58 1.34 -0.13 11.09
N LEU A 59 1.53 -0.16 9.77
CA LEU A 59 2.84 -0.27 9.12
C LEU A 59 3.52 1.09 8.91
N ALA A 60 2.83 2.20 9.10
CA ALA A 60 3.38 3.55 8.92
C ALA A 60 4.63 3.77 9.79
N GLY A 61 5.71 4.22 9.18
CA GLY A 61 7.02 4.39 9.79
C GLY A 61 7.92 3.15 9.80
N GLN A 62 7.44 2.02 9.25
CA GLN A 62 8.22 0.79 9.13
C GLN A 62 8.76 0.63 7.70
N GLU A 63 9.86 -0.09 7.57
CA GLU A 63 10.34 -0.56 6.28
C GLU A 63 9.46 -1.70 5.78
N VAL A 64 9.06 -1.63 4.52
CA VAL A 64 8.23 -2.63 3.86
C VAL A 64 8.87 -3.04 2.54
N THR A 65 8.66 -4.29 2.13
CA THR A 65 8.94 -4.76 0.78
C THR A 65 7.61 -5.11 0.13
N ILE A 66 7.30 -4.45 -0.97
CA ILE A 66 6.01 -4.56 -1.68
C ILE A 66 6.23 -4.93 -3.14
N GLU A 67 5.21 -5.52 -3.75
CA GLU A 67 5.22 -5.88 -5.16
C GLU A 67 3.89 -5.54 -5.81
N GLY A 68 3.94 -5.00 -7.02
CA GLY A 68 2.73 -4.66 -7.78
C GLY A 68 3.05 -4.22 -9.19
N VAL A 69 2.01 -4.09 -10.02
CA VAL A 69 2.14 -3.62 -11.41
C VAL A 69 2.34 -2.11 -11.43
N CYS A 70 3.45 -1.64 -12.01
CA CYS A 70 3.67 -0.22 -12.19
C CYS A 70 2.81 0.31 -13.36
N THR A 71 1.80 1.10 -13.04
CA THR A 71 0.86 1.67 -14.03
C THR A 71 1.28 3.02 -14.55
N HIS A 72 2.10 3.74 -13.82
CA HIS A 72 2.48 5.10 -14.16
C HIS A 72 3.81 5.51 -13.54
N ILE A 73 4.57 6.29 -14.32
CA ILE A 73 5.73 7.03 -13.86
C ILE A 73 5.51 8.54 -14.06
N CYS A 74 5.81 9.34 -13.04
CA CYS A 74 5.59 10.78 -13.10
C CYS A 74 6.53 11.44 -14.13
N LYS A 75 5.96 12.17 -15.11
CA LYS A 75 6.70 12.86 -16.18
C LYS A 75 7.68 13.91 -15.66
N HIS A 76 7.44 14.48 -14.47
CA HIS A 76 8.32 15.46 -13.86
C HIS A 76 9.51 14.78 -13.14
N GLY A 77 10.46 14.30 -13.94
CA GLY A 77 11.74 13.79 -13.46
C GLY A 77 11.79 12.31 -13.08
N GLY A 78 10.72 11.53 -13.28
CA GLY A 78 10.71 10.08 -13.02
C GLY A 78 10.90 9.68 -11.56
N ARG A 79 10.61 10.59 -10.62
CA ARG A 79 10.86 10.37 -9.18
C ARG A 79 9.71 9.69 -8.44
N LYS A 80 8.61 9.43 -9.14
CA LYS A 80 7.42 8.79 -8.56
C LYS A 80 6.90 7.76 -9.53
N ILE A 81 6.57 6.58 -8.99
CA ILE A 81 5.81 5.56 -9.68
C ILE A 81 4.55 5.24 -8.89
N PHE A 82 3.62 4.53 -9.54
CA PHE A 82 2.39 4.08 -8.92
C PHE A 82 2.26 2.57 -9.15
N LEU A 83 2.22 1.83 -8.05
CA LEU A 83 2.05 0.38 -8.07
C LEU A 83 0.60 0.05 -7.77
N MET A 84 0.01 -0.76 -8.63
CA MET A 84 -1.37 -1.23 -8.55
C MET A 84 -1.39 -2.66 -8.00
N GLY A 85 -2.35 -2.93 -7.11
CA GLY A 85 -2.69 -4.24 -6.59
C GLY A 85 -3.73 -4.94 -7.48
N SER A 86 -4.81 -5.43 -6.85
CA SER A 86 -5.87 -6.19 -7.54
C SER A 86 -6.65 -5.37 -8.57
N ASP A 87 -6.79 -4.06 -8.36
CA ASP A 87 -7.46 -3.15 -9.27
C ASP A 87 -6.92 -1.71 -9.17
N ASP A 88 -7.46 -0.81 -10.00
CA ASP A 88 -6.99 0.58 -10.09
C ASP A 88 -7.36 1.48 -8.89
N THR A 89 -8.21 0.99 -7.99
CA THR A 89 -8.51 1.65 -6.71
C THR A 89 -7.50 1.27 -5.62
N GLN A 90 -6.83 0.13 -5.78
CA GLN A 90 -5.77 -0.38 -4.93
C GLN A 90 -4.42 0.06 -5.48
N THR A 91 -4.11 1.33 -5.32
CA THR A 91 -2.87 1.91 -5.87
C THR A 91 -2.09 2.64 -4.80
N ILE A 92 -0.79 2.36 -4.71
CA ILE A 92 0.13 3.10 -3.84
C ILE A 92 1.14 3.91 -4.64
N ARG A 93 1.40 5.13 -4.18
CA ARG A 93 2.48 5.96 -4.68
C ARG A 93 3.80 5.51 -4.07
N VAL A 94 4.83 5.40 -4.90
CA VAL A 94 6.21 5.18 -4.47
C VAL A 94 7.05 6.37 -4.88
N GLU A 95 7.72 6.99 -3.94
CA GLU A 95 8.67 8.09 -4.18
C GLU A 95 10.09 7.56 -4.24
N GLY A 96 10.95 8.20 -5.03
CA GLY A 96 12.28 7.70 -5.33
C GLY A 96 13.24 7.64 -4.14
N GLY A 97 12.99 8.41 -3.06
CA GLY A 97 13.84 8.36 -1.88
C GLY A 97 15.34 8.39 -2.21
N SER A 98 16.09 7.43 -1.69
CA SER A 98 17.52 7.25 -1.99
C SER A 98 17.80 6.70 -3.39
N VAL A 99 16.81 6.06 -4.04
CA VAL A 99 16.89 5.62 -5.45
C VAL A 99 16.99 6.80 -6.41
N GLY A 100 16.35 7.92 -6.09
CA GLY A 100 16.31 9.15 -6.86
C GLY A 100 15.34 9.10 -8.02
N LYS A 101 15.55 8.23 -9.03
CA LYS A 101 14.71 8.11 -10.23
C LYS A 101 14.43 6.65 -10.57
N PHE A 102 13.23 6.39 -11.09
CA PHE A 102 12.84 5.09 -11.61
C PHE A 102 13.09 5.02 -13.13
N ASP A 103 13.44 3.83 -13.62
CA ASP A 103 13.57 3.55 -15.05
C ASP A 103 12.17 3.52 -15.70
N GLN A 104 12.06 4.01 -16.95
CA GLN A 104 10.82 3.94 -17.74
C GLN A 104 10.34 2.49 -17.97
N LYS A 105 11.24 1.52 -17.93
CA LYS A 105 10.92 0.09 -18.01
C LYS A 105 10.03 -0.41 -16.86
N CYS A 106 9.93 0.34 -15.76
CA CYS A 106 8.98 0.00 -14.71
C CYS A 106 7.54 -0.03 -15.22
N VAL A 107 7.17 0.84 -16.17
CA VAL A 107 5.79 0.96 -16.65
C VAL A 107 5.34 -0.32 -17.33
N ASN A 108 4.18 -0.86 -16.91
CA ASN A 108 3.60 -2.13 -17.30
C ASN A 108 4.42 -3.38 -16.91
N SER A 109 5.38 -3.23 -15.98
CA SER A 109 6.11 -4.33 -15.37
C SER A 109 5.66 -4.55 -13.93
N ILE A 110 5.88 -5.75 -13.43
CA ILE A 110 5.83 -6.02 -11.99
C ILE A 110 7.10 -5.42 -11.38
N VAL A 111 6.93 -4.59 -10.37
CA VAL A 111 8.04 -3.91 -9.68
C VAL A 111 7.96 -4.24 -8.21
N ARG A 112 9.07 -4.77 -7.69
CA ARG A 112 9.29 -4.95 -6.26
C ARG A 112 10.04 -3.74 -5.72
N VAL A 113 9.55 -3.20 -4.61
CA VAL A 113 10.12 -2.02 -3.96
C VAL A 113 10.33 -2.30 -2.48
N THR A 114 11.52 -1.98 -1.97
CA THR A 114 11.79 -1.89 -0.53
C THR A 114 11.94 -0.43 -0.14
N GLY A 115 11.36 -0.03 0.97
CA GLY A 115 11.43 1.35 1.48
C GLY A 115 10.54 1.58 2.68
N ASP A 116 10.59 2.80 3.20
CA ASP A 116 9.80 3.20 4.36
C ASP A 116 8.37 3.57 3.97
N LEU A 117 7.39 2.99 4.64
CA LEU A 117 6.00 3.43 4.51
C LEU A 117 5.79 4.71 5.30
N LYS A 118 5.46 5.78 4.62
CA LYS A 118 5.21 7.11 5.20
C LYS A 118 3.72 7.42 5.20
N GLU A 119 3.27 8.14 6.23
CA GLU A 119 1.93 8.74 6.30
C GLU A 119 2.02 10.24 6.02
N GLN A 120 1.26 10.71 5.06
CA GLN A 120 1.00 12.14 4.84
C GLN A 120 -0.38 12.49 5.40
N ARG A 121 -0.42 13.29 6.45
CA ARG A 121 -1.68 13.79 7.00
C ARG A 121 -2.07 15.08 6.31
N ILE A 122 -3.33 15.15 5.92
CA ILE A 122 -3.97 16.35 5.41
C ILE A 122 -4.99 16.79 6.47
N ASP A 123 -4.65 17.81 7.20
CA ASP A 123 -5.47 18.48 8.19
C ASP A 123 -5.76 19.93 7.76
N GLU A 124 -6.49 20.70 8.57
CA GLU A 124 -6.78 22.08 8.25
C GLU A 124 -5.53 22.95 8.17
N ALA A 125 -4.51 22.69 8.99
CA ALA A 125 -3.25 23.46 8.92
C ALA A 125 -2.51 23.21 7.60
N TYR A 126 -2.50 21.97 7.11
CA TYR A 126 -1.98 21.64 5.78
C TYR A 126 -2.73 22.37 4.68
N LEU A 127 -4.06 22.41 4.73
CA LEU A 127 -4.90 23.07 3.73
C LEU A 127 -4.71 24.59 3.72
N GLN A 128 -4.60 25.20 4.89
CA GLN A 128 -4.32 26.64 5.01
C GLN A 128 -2.94 27.00 4.43
N ASN A 129 -1.92 26.17 4.69
CA ASN A 129 -0.60 26.37 4.11
C ASN A 129 -0.64 26.23 2.58
N TRP A 130 -1.38 25.24 2.06
CA TRP A 130 -1.55 25.10 0.63
C TRP A 130 -2.27 26.28 0.01
N GLU A 131 -3.35 26.81 0.61
CA GLU A 131 -4.01 28.05 0.16
C GLU A 131 -3.07 29.25 0.13
N ALA A 132 -2.24 29.38 1.18
CA ALA A 132 -1.25 30.47 1.22
C ALA A 132 -0.23 30.37 0.07
N GLN A 133 0.24 29.15 -0.23
CA GLN A 133 1.14 28.90 -1.35
C GLN A 133 0.48 29.20 -2.72
N LEU A 134 -0.80 28.87 -2.89
CA LEU A 134 -1.54 29.18 -4.11
C LEU A 134 -1.68 30.69 -4.30
N LYS A 135 -2.02 31.42 -3.24
CA LYS A 135 -2.11 32.90 -3.27
C LYS A 135 -0.76 33.53 -3.61
N ALA A 136 0.34 33.04 -3.02
CA ALA A 136 1.67 33.51 -3.31
C ALA A 136 2.05 33.29 -4.80
N LYS A 137 1.80 32.07 -5.32
CA LYS A 137 2.06 31.76 -6.73
C LYS A 137 1.18 32.53 -7.69
N ALA A 138 -0.08 32.77 -7.36
CA ALA A 138 -0.98 33.61 -8.17
C ALA A 138 -0.52 35.08 -8.22
N ALA A 139 0.14 35.57 -7.19
CA ALA A 139 0.74 36.90 -7.17
C ALA A 139 1.99 36.98 -8.05
N GLU A 140 2.70 35.85 -8.27
CA GLU A 140 3.93 35.79 -9.08
C GLU A 140 3.69 35.44 -10.55
N GLN A 141 2.58 34.76 -10.89
CA GLN A 141 2.30 34.21 -12.21
C GLN A 141 0.89 34.54 -12.70
N HIS A 142 0.79 35.34 -13.78
CA HIS A 142 -0.36 35.31 -14.67
C HIS A 142 -0.22 34.09 -15.61
N GLY A 143 -0.65 32.88 -15.16
CA GLY A 143 -0.59 31.68 -15.97
C GLY A 143 -1.29 30.51 -15.31
N GLU A 144 -2.08 29.78 -16.12
CA GLU A 144 -2.85 28.60 -15.72
C GLU A 144 -1.95 27.50 -15.13
N GLY A 145 -2.06 27.26 -13.83
CA GLY A 145 -1.39 26.16 -13.15
C GLY A 145 -2.19 24.86 -13.24
N GLU A 146 -1.66 23.85 -13.90
CA GLU A 146 -2.26 22.49 -13.87
C GLU A 146 -2.35 21.95 -12.44
N ALA A 147 -3.55 21.52 -12.06
CA ALA A 147 -3.86 21.00 -10.71
C ALA A 147 -3.35 19.55 -10.46
N GLY A 148 -2.04 19.30 -10.65
CA GLY A 148 -1.39 18.06 -10.27
C GLY A 148 -1.53 16.88 -11.24
N CYS A 149 -0.83 15.78 -10.96
CA CYS A 149 -0.85 14.56 -11.77
C CYS A 149 -2.21 13.84 -11.66
N SER A 150 -2.83 13.51 -12.81
CA SER A 150 -4.13 12.83 -12.87
C SER A 150 -4.13 11.47 -12.17
N THR A 151 -3.04 10.73 -12.26
CA THR A 151 -2.87 9.43 -11.58
C THR A 151 -2.80 9.59 -10.07
N GLU A 152 -2.12 10.63 -9.58
CA GLU A 152 -2.07 10.93 -8.15
C GLU A 152 -3.45 11.35 -7.61
N LYS A 153 -4.21 12.15 -8.37
CA LYS A 153 -5.58 12.51 -8.04
C LYS A 153 -6.48 11.29 -7.94
N LYS A 154 -6.40 10.37 -8.92
CA LYS A 154 -7.17 9.12 -8.94
C LYS A 154 -6.84 8.26 -7.73
N ALA A 155 -5.56 8.08 -7.40
CA ALA A 155 -5.12 7.33 -6.23
C ALA A 155 -5.64 7.90 -4.89
N ARG A 156 -5.95 9.20 -4.84
CA ARG A 156 -6.53 9.87 -3.68
C ARG A 156 -8.05 10.01 -3.73
N GLY A 157 -8.70 9.49 -4.78
CA GLY A 157 -10.14 9.64 -5.00
C GLY A 157 -10.57 11.09 -5.19
N GLU A 158 -9.71 11.91 -5.83
CA GLU A 158 -9.99 13.33 -6.10
C GLU A 158 -10.65 13.50 -7.47
N THR A 159 -11.73 14.25 -7.53
CA THR A 159 -12.47 14.56 -8.76
C THR A 159 -12.38 16.04 -9.17
N ALA A 160 -11.97 16.89 -8.25
CA ALA A 160 -11.88 18.34 -8.47
C ALA A 160 -10.72 18.72 -9.41
N ASN A 161 -10.98 19.70 -10.29
CA ASN A 161 -10.04 20.12 -11.34
C ASN A 161 -9.25 21.40 -11.02
N THR A 162 -9.67 22.18 -10.03
CA THR A 162 -8.92 23.35 -9.57
C THR A 162 -8.33 23.14 -8.20
N PRO A 163 -7.23 23.81 -7.84
CA PRO A 163 -6.65 23.71 -6.51
C PRO A 163 -7.62 24.08 -5.39
N GLU A 164 -8.42 25.13 -5.59
CA GLU A 164 -9.41 25.60 -4.62
C GLU A 164 -10.53 24.58 -4.42
N ALA A 165 -11.05 24.00 -5.51
CA ALA A 165 -12.06 22.96 -5.44
C ALA A 165 -11.51 21.69 -4.75
N ARG A 166 -10.24 21.34 -4.96
CA ARG A 166 -9.57 20.24 -4.26
C ARG A 166 -9.48 20.48 -2.75
N ILE A 167 -9.13 21.69 -2.35
CA ILE A 167 -9.06 22.08 -0.93
C ILE A 167 -10.44 22.00 -0.29
N ALA A 168 -11.49 22.46 -0.98
CA ALA A 168 -12.86 22.36 -0.51
C ALA A 168 -13.31 20.89 -0.36
N ASP A 169 -12.96 20.04 -1.31
CA ASP A 169 -13.25 18.59 -1.27
C ASP A 169 -12.53 17.90 -0.09
N PHE A 170 -11.27 18.22 0.17
CA PHE A 170 -10.54 17.72 1.34
C PHE A 170 -11.19 18.17 2.65
N ARG A 171 -11.62 19.43 2.76
CA ARG A 171 -12.34 19.90 3.96
C ARG A 171 -13.63 19.13 4.20
N ALA A 172 -14.41 18.88 3.14
CA ALA A 172 -15.62 18.09 3.24
C ALA A 172 -15.34 16.65 3.71
N LYS A 173 -14.32 16.01 3.14
CA LYS A 173 -13.89 14.65 3.54
C LYS A 173 -13.38 14.61 4.98
N ILE A 174 -12.64 15.61 5.43
CA ILE A 174 -12.17 15.75 6.83
C ILE A 174 -13.37 15.89 7.76
N ALA A 175 -14.34 16.72 7.43
CA ALA A 175 -15.54 16.92 8.25
C ALA A 175 -16.35 15.63 8.38
N ASP A 176 -16.55 14.91 7.28
CA ASP A 176 -17.23 13.60 7.27
C ASP A 176 -16.48 12.56 8.12
N ARG A 177 -15.15 12.46 7.96
CA ARG A 177 -14.33 11.57 8.78
C ARG A 177 -14.39 11.93 10.26
N LYS A 178 -14.32 13.21 10.59
CA LYS A 178 -14.44 13.69 11.98
C LYS A 178 -15.78 13.29 12.60
N ALA A 179 -16.87 13.44 11.86
CA ALA A 179 -18.19 13.02 12.31
C ALA A 179 -18.29 11.50 12.55
N LYS A 180 -17.64 10.68 11.71
CA LYS A 180 -17.69 9.21 11.78
C LYS A 180 -16.70 8.60 12.77
N THR A 181 -15.53 9.17 12.92
CA THR A 181 -14.39 8.54 13.64
C THR A 181 -13.73 9.41 14.69
N GLY A 182 -14.13 10.69 14.81
CA GLY A 182 -13.48 11.68 15.66
C GLY A 182 -12.12 12.21 15.14
N LYS A 183 -11.62 11.69 14.01
CA LYS A 183 -10.33 12.11 13.42
C LYS A 183 -10.55 13.29 12.48
N ASP A 184 -9.85 14.39 12.69
CA ASP A 184 -9.95 15.65 11.93
C ASP A 184 -8.86 15.83 10.87
N TYR A 185 -8.39 14.73 10.29
CA TYR A 185 -7.42 14.67 9.20
C TYR A 185 -7.69 13.49 8.29
N LEU A 186 -7.14 13.53 7.07
CA LEU A 186 -7.06 12.39 6.16
C LEU A 186 -5.63 11.85 6.17
N SER A 187 -5.48 10.54 6.08
CA SER A 187 -4.18 9.86 5.95
C SER A 187 -4.00 9.39 4.51
N PHE A 188 -2.87 9.74 3.92
CA PHE A 188 -2.42 9.21 2.63
C PHE A 188 -1.07 8.54 2.85
N TYR A 189 -0.95 7.31 2.39
CA TYR A 189 0.27 6.54 2.55
C TYR A 189 1.05 6.51 1.25
N PHE A 190 2.37 6.45 1.36
CA PHE A 190 3.28 6.26 0.24
C PHE A 190 4.55 5.57 0.72
N VAL A 191 5.26 4.91 -0.18
CA VAL A 191 6.56 4.31 0.14
C VAL A 191 7.67 5.21 -0.35
N GLU A 192 8.64 5.51 0.51
CA GLU A 192 9.88 6.19 0.15
C GLU A 192 10.93 5.11 -0.13
N ALA A 193 11.23 4.87 -1.41
CA ALA A 193 12.03 3.74 -1.84
C ALA A 193 13.50 3.84 -1.44
N SER A 194 14.04 2.77 -0.89
CA SER A 194 15.47 2.54 -0.68
C SER A 194 16.09 1.69 -1.79
N SER A 195 15.28 0.79 -2.40
CA SER A 195 15.67 -0.02 -3.56
C SER A 195 14.45 -0.45 -4.38
N TYR A 196 14.67 -0.88 -5.63
CA TYR A 196 13.63 -1.51 -6.45
C TYR A 196 14.23 -2.50 -7.44
N GLU A 197 13.41 -3.44 -7.89
CA GLU A 197 13.71 -4.44 -8.91
C GLU A 197 12.54 -4.55 -9.88
N ILE A 198 12.83 -4.66 -11.18
CA ILE A 198 11.85 -4.94 -12.22
C ILE A 198 11.88 -6.45 -12.44
N GLN A 199 10.69 -7.10 -12.32
CA GLN A 199 10.53 -8.54 -12.47
C GLN A 199 10.29 -8.94 -13.94
#